data_3ec1e3006083b6998356ad7004f76c12
#
_entry.id   3ec1e3006083b6998356ad7004f76c12
#
_cell.length_a   1.000
_cell.length_b   1.000
_cell.length_c   1.000
_cell.angle_alpha   90.00
_cell.angle_beta   90.00
_cell.angle_gamma   90.00
#
_symmetry.space_group_name_H-M   'P 1'
#
loop_
_entity.id
_entity.type
_entity.pdbx_description
1 polymer ?
#
loop_
_entity_poly.entity_id
_entity_poly.type
_entity_poly.pdbx_seq_one_letter_code
_entity_poly.pdbx_strand_id
1 'polypeptide(L)'
;MFTDYGLNGPYVGQLHAVVAYVAPDAPAIDLMHDAPARDPFRSAYLLAALAAEMRPDSICLAVVDPGVGGDRPPIIVSVDGKRFVGPGNGLFEILQRRSSRAKAWSIDWRPEKLSSSFHGRDLFAPVAAMLARDEWPTCSPLGEGWREDPGRPGANWPDDLAEAIYIDGFGNVMTGLRAAGLSERAKIEVAGKLFSRARTFGDVAKSQGFWYENSLGLVEIAVNGGSAARQYGIEAGAPVALRN
;
A
#
# COMPACT_ATOMS: atom_id res chain seq x y z
N MET A 1 9.56 5.38 -0.34
CA MET A 1 8.92 5.29 1.00
C MET A 1 7.41 5.37 0.83
N PHE A 2 6.68 4.54 1.58
CA PHE A 2 5.21 4.46 1.61
C PHE A 2 4.75 4.51 3.07
N THR A 3 4.05 5.55 3.49
CA THR A 3 3.60 5.71 4.89
C THR A 3 2.26 6.45 4.99
N ASP A 4 1.66 6.43 6.19
CA ASP A 4 0.52 7.25 6.58
C ASP A 4 0.92 8.46 7.46
N TYR A 5 2.17 8.90 7.40
CA TYR A 5 2.70 9.93 8.31
C TYR A 5 2.29 11.36 7.95
N GLY A 6 1.83 11.58 6.71
CA GLY A 6 1.59 12.91 6.18
C GLY A 6 2.90 13.69 5.93
N LEU A 7 2.78 14.77 5.18
CA LEU A 7 3.94 15.64 4.89
C LEU A 7 4.07 16.82 5.86
N ASN A 8 3.03 17.13 6.66
CA ASN A 8 2.99 18.29 7.54
C ASN A 8 3.68 18.09 8.90
N GLY A 9 4.17 16.86 9.17
CA GLY A 9 4.81 16.51 10.43
C GLY A 9 6.32 16.29 10.29
N PRO A 10 7.04 16.06 11.41
CA PRO A 10 8.47 15.87 11.39
C PRO A 10 8.92 14.46 10.97
N TYR A 11 7.99 13.53 10.74
CA TYR A 11 8.28 12.10 10.66
C TYR A 11 9.01 11.71 9.37
N VAL A 12 8.53 12.17 8.22
CA VAL A 12 9.11 11.87 6.90
C VAL A 12 10.55 12.39 6.81
N GLY A 13 10.81 13.64 7.25
CA GLY A 13 12.14 14.19 7.26
C GLY A 13 13.13 13.40 8.13
N GLN A 14 12.67 12.80 9.25
CA GLN A 14 13.51 11.94 10.08
C GLN A 14 13.82 10.59 9.39
N LEU A 15 12.88 10.03 8.60
CA LEU A 15 13.17 8.84 7.78
C LEU A 15 14.25 9.14 6.74
N HIS A 16 14.14 10.27 6.03
CA HIS A 16 15.15 10.72 5.08
C HIS A 16 16.52 10.91 5.72
N ALA A 17 16.56 11.56 6.90
CA ALA A 17 17.82 11.77 7.63
C ALA A 17 18.50 10.45 7.99
N VAL A 18 17.75 9.44 8.43
CA VAL A 18 18.28 8.10 8.73
C VAL A 18 18.78 7.40 7.48
N VAL A 19 18.00 7.41 6.39
CA VAL A 19 18.41 6.78 5.12
C VAL A 19 19.68 7.47 4.59
N ALA A 20 19.74 8.80 4.56
CA ALA A 20 20.90 9.54 4.10
C ALA A 20 22.16 9.30 4.97
N TYR A 21 21.99 9.08 6.28
CA TYR A 21 23.10 8.76 7.17
C TYR A 21 23.64 7.34 6.96
N VAL A 22 22.75 6.35 6.81
CA VAL A 22 23.14 4.93 6.70
C VAL A 22 23.53 4.57 5.28
N ALA A 23 22.83 5.10 4.27
CA ALA A 23 23.05 4.81 2.85
C ALA A 23 23.09 6.11 2.02
N PRO A 24 24.15 6.93 2.16
CA PRO A 24 24.21 8.25 1.53
C PRO A 24 24.12 8.23 0.00
N ASP A 25 24.53 7.14 -0.62
CA ASP A 25 24.50 6.98 -2.08
C ASP A 25 23.18 6.41 -2.61
N ALA A 26 22.26 5.98 -1.73
CA ALA A 26 20.97 5.44 -2.13
C ALA A 26 19.94 6.57 -2.28
N PRO A 27 19.33 6.75 -3.47
CA PRO A 27 18.29 7.75 -3.63
C PRO A 27 17.04 7.32 -2.83
N ALA A 28 16.57 8.19 -1.94
CA ALA A 28 15.32 8.00 -1.23
C ALA A 28 14.19 8.72 -1.97
N ILE A 29 13.20 7.95 -2.44
CA ILE A 29 12.05 8.43 -3.22
C ILE A 29 10.79 8.29 -2.38
N ASP A 30 10.03 9.36 -2.26
CA ASP A 30 8.72 9.35 -1.62
C ASP A 30 7.68 8.83 -2.62
N LEU A 31 7.18 7.63 -2.38
CA LEU A 31 6.11 7.05 -3.17
C LEU A 31 4.77 7.68 -2.76
N MET A 32 4.48 7.68 -1.47
CA MET A 32 3.40 8.44 -0.84
C MET A 32 3.55 8.47 0.68
N HIS A 33 2.95 9.49 1.31
CA HIS A 33 2.92 9.63 2.76
C HIS A 33 1.51 9.90 3.33
N ASP A 34 0.50 9.76 2.50
CA ASP A 34 -0.93 9.87 2.83
C ASP A 34 -1.69 8.57 2.56
N ALA A 35 -1.01 7.41 2.72
CA ALA A 35 -1.66 6.10 2.72
C ALA A 35 -2.85 6.09 3.71
N PRO A 36 -3.84 5.21 3.51
CA PRO A 36 -4.99 5.10 4.41
C PRO A 36 -4.56 5.09 5.88
N ALA A 37 -4.90 6.15 6.62
CA ALA A 37 -4.33 6.44 7.93
C ALA A 37 -4.70 5.36 8.97
N ARG A 38 -3.69 4.75 9.59
CA ARG A 38 -3.84 3.68 10.58
C ARG A 38 -4.61 2.45 10.06
N ASP A 39 -4.62 2.26 8.75
CA ASP A 39 -5.37 1.20 8.09
C ASP A 39 -4.44 0.33 7.21
N PRO A 40 -3.74 -0.66 7.79
CA PRO A 40 -2.90 -1.57 7.04
C PRO A 40 -3.72 -2.45 6.07
N PHE A 41 -5.01 -2.67 6.34
CA PHE A 41 -5.89 -3.46 5.49
C PHE A 41 -6.05 -2.81 4.10
N ARG A 42 -6.58 -1.57 4.02
CA ARG A 42 -6.74 -0.87 2.74
C ARG A 42 -5.39 -0.50 2.12
N SER A 43 -4.43 -0.16 2.96
CA SER A 43 -3.05 0.15 2.52
C SER A 43 -2.37 -1.02 1.82
N ALA A 44 -2.67 -2.27 2.18
CA ALA A 44 -2.09 -3.46 1.56
C ALA A 44 -2.47 -3.58 0.08
N TYR A 45 -3.71 -3.27 -0.29
CA TYR A 45 -4.16 -3.29 -1.69
C TYR A 45 -3.55 -2.15 -2.50
N LEU A 46 -3.48 -0.96 -1.92
CA LEU A 46 -2.86 0.20 -2.55
C LEU A 46 -1.35 -0.02 -2.75
N LEU A 47 -0.66 -0.52 -1.72
CA LEU A 47 0.77 -0.85 -1.82
C LEU A 47 1.03 -1.94 -2.88
N ALA A 48 0.18 -2.95 -2.96
CA ALA A 48 0.32 -4.01 -3.95
C ALA A 48 0.15 -3.49 -5.39
N ALA A 49 -0.76 -2.53 -5.61
CA ALA A 49 -0.93 -1.89 -6.91
C ALA A 49 0.27 -1.00 -7.27
N LEU A 50 0.73 -0.16 -6.35
CA LEU A 50 1.93 0.68 -6.52
C LEU A 50 3.19 -0.14 -6.76
N ALA A 51 3.34 -1.27 -6.07
CA ALA A 51 4.51 -2.13 -6.18
C ALA A 51 4.65 -2.77 -7.58
N ALA A 52 3.56 -2.92 -8.32
CA ALA A 52 3.60 -3.43 -9.70
C ALA A 52 4.47 -2.53 -10.62
N GLU A 53 4.42 -1.22 -10.40
CA GLU A 53 5.15 -0.21 -11.17
C GLU A 53 6.58 0.05 -10.65
N MET A 54 6.95 -0.51 -9.51
CA MET A 54 8.31 -0.35 -8.96
C MET A 54 9.32 -1.18 -9.75
N ARG A 55 10.51 -0.63 -9.95
CA ARG A 55 11.61 -1.34 -10.61
C ARG A 55 12.03 -2.59 -9.80
N PRO A 56 12.52 -3.64 -10.48
CA PRO A 56 13.26 -4.71 -9.80
C PRO A 56 14.39 -4.12 -8.94
N ASP A 57 14.78 -4.83 -7.89
CA ASP A 57 15.83 -4.44 -6.92
C ASP A 57 15.50 -3.21 -6.07
N SER A 58 14.27 -2.66 -6.20
CA SER A 58 13.81 -1.59 -5.30
C SER A 58 13.64 -2.10 -3.87
N ILE A 59 13.96 -1.21 -2.92
CA ILE A 59 13.69 -1.42 -1.50
C ILE A 59 12.60 -0.45 -1.09
N CYS A 60 11.48 -0.97 -0.60
CA CYS A 60 10.35 -0.17 -0.14
C CYS A 60 10.31 -0.17 1.39
N LEU A 61 10.59 0.96 1.99
CA LEU A 61 10.25 1.23 3.38
C LEU A 61 8.75 1.54 3.44
N ALA A 62 7.95 0.62 3.97
CA ALA A 62 6.49 0.77 4.03
C ALA A 62 6.01 0.66 5.48
N VAL A 63 5.41 1.74 5.99
CA VAL A 63 4.99 1.82 7.40
C VAL A 63 3.60 2.44 7.51
N VAL A 64 2.61 1.59 7.77
CA VAL A 64 1.28 1.93 8.29
C VAL A 64 1.08 1.04 9.51
N ASP A 65 1.30 1.58 10.70
CA ASP A 65 1.54 0.78 11.90
C ASP A 65 0.80 1.29 13.15
N PRO A 66 -0.52 1.09 13.22
CA PRO A 66 -1.28 1.47 14.41
C PRO A 66 -0.91 0.66 15.67
N GLY A 67 -0.19 -0.45 15.49
CA GLY A 67 0.29 -1.32 16.58
C GLY A 67 1.77 -1.15 16.92
N VAL A 68 2.37 0.00 16.62
CA VAL A 68 3.77 0.28 16.92
C VAL A 68 4.08 0.05 18.41
N GLY A 69 5.19 -0.62 18.71
CA GLY A 69 5.59 -0.97 20.07
C GLY A 69 4.88 -2.20 20.66
N GLY A 70 3.89 -2.79 19.95
CA GLY A 70 3.22 -4.04 20.33
C GLY A 70 3.90 -5.29 19.76
N ASP A 71 3.18 -6.43 19.82
CA ASP A 71 3.71 -7.78 19.55
C ASP A 71 3.87 -8.11 18.07
N ARG A 72 3.42 -7.24 17.13
CA ARG A 72 3.56 -7.49 15.70
C ARG A 72 5.04 -7.62 15.33
N PRO A 73 5.48 -8.65 14.59
CA PRO A 73 6.87 -8.80 14.20
C PRO A 73 7.30 -7.69 13.20
N PRO A 74 8.50 -7.14 13.31
CA PRO A 74 9.09 -6.39 12.20
C PRO A 74 9.57 -7.38 11.15
N ILE A 75 9.28 -7.12 9.85
CA ILE A 75 9.59 -8.08 8.80
C ILE A 75 10.24 -7.44 7.57
N ILE A 76 11.00 -8.27 6.86
CA ILE A 76 11.41 -8.04 5.48
C ILE A 76 10.63 -9.03 4.61
N VAL A 77 10.07 -8.54 3.51
CA VAL A 77 9.40 -9.37 2.51
C VAL A 77 10.08 -9.17 1.16
N SER A 78 10.43 -10.26 0.48
CA SER A 78 10.93 -10.23 -0.90
C SER A 78 9.86 -10.75 -1.84
N VAL A 79 9.51 -9.96 -2.85
CA VAL A 79 8.50 -10.27 -3.85
C VAL A 79 9.01 -9.81 -5.22
N ASP A 80 9.12 -10.72 -6.16
CA ASP A 80 9.47 -10.45 -7.57
C ASP A 80 10.71 -9.55 -7.73
N GLY A 81 11.76 -9.82 -6.95
CA GLY A 81 13.02 -9.07 -6.96
C GLY A 81 13.01 -7.78 -6.15
N LYS A 82 11.89 -7.37 -5.60
CA LYS A 82 11.75 -6.18 -4.73
C LYS A 82 11.76 -6.59 -3.28
N ARG A 83 12.24 -5.72 -2.39
CA ARG A 83 12.27 -5.95 -0.94
C ARG A 83 11.42 -4.90 -0.24
N PHE A 84 10.62 -5.33 0.73
CA PHE A 84 9.73 -4.48 1.52
C PHE A 84 10.10 -4.62 2.99
N VAL A 85 10.21 -3.51 3.69
CA VAL A 85 10.60 -3.45 5.11
C VAL A 85 9.52 -2.71 5.88
N GLY A 86 8.99 -3.33 6.93
CA GLY A 86 7.94 -2.72 7.75
C GLY A 86 7.30 -3.67 8.76
N PRO A 87 6.11 -3.33 9.27
CA PRO A 87 5.40 -4.12 10.26
C PRO A 87 4.75 -5.37 9.65
N GLY A 88 4.82 -6.48 10.36
CA GLY A 88 4.13 -7.74 10.02
C GLY A 88 2.67 -7.75 10.46
N ASN A 89 1.92 -6.70 10.15
CA ASN A 89 0.53 -6.47 10.54
C ASN A 89 -0.48 -6.67 9.40
N GLY A 90 -0.07 -7.33 8.32
CA GLY A 90 -0.88 -7.55 7.12
C GLY A 90 -0.56 -6.61 5.96
N LEU A 91 0.20 -5.54 6.17
CA LEU A 91 0.53 -4.55 5.12
C LEU A 91 1.12 -5.17 3.85
N PHE A 92 1.87 -6.28 3.97
CA PHE A 92 2.48 -6.99 2.84
C PHE A 92 1.71 -8.22 2.39
N GLU A 93 0.51 -8.47 2.93
CA GLU A 93 -0.23 -9.70 2.65
C GLU A 93 -0.60 -9.85 1.18
N ILE A 94 -1.17 -8.82 0.59
CA ILE A 94 -1.63 -8.85 -0.81
C ILE A 94 -0.44 -8.97 -1.78
N LEU A 95 0.69 -8.34 -1.47
CA LEU A 95 1.94 -8.51 -2.21
C LEU A 95 2.41 -9.97 -2.21
N GLN A 96 2.46 -10.58 -1.03
CA GLN A 96 2.91 -11.97 -0.88
C GLN A 96 1.98 -12.95 -1.57
N ARG A 97 0.67 -12.73 -1.48
CA ARG A 97 -0.36 -13.59 -2.06
C ARG A 97 -0.34 -13.57 -3.59
N ARG A 98 -0.07 -12.42 -4.20
CA ARG A 98 0.00 -12.24 -5.65
C ARG A 98 1.30 -12.76 -6.28
N SER A 99 2.26 -13.25 -5.50
CA SER A 99 3.52 -13.81 -5.98
C SER A 99 3.72 -15.25 -5.54
N SER A 100 4.10 -16.13 -6.47
CA SER A 100 4.49 -17.51 -6.18
C SER A 100 5.90 -17.63 -5.55
N ARG A 101 6.70 -16.56 -5.57
CA ARG A 101 8.11 -16.56 -5.12
C ARG A 101 8.36 -15.65 -3.93
N ALA A 102 7.32 -15.27 -3.21
CA ALA A 102 7.46 -14.42 -2.02
C ALA A 102 8.21 -15.17 -0.90
N LYS A 103 9.13 -14.46 -0.25
CA LYS A 103 9.86 -14.91 0.95
C LYS A 103 9.76 -13.84 2.02
N ALA A 104 9.76 -14.25 3.29
CA ALA A 104 9.68 -13.33 4.42
C ALA A 104 10.68 -13.70 5.52
N TRP A 105 11.15 -12.68 6.23
CA TRP A 105 12.07 -12.82 7.37
C TRP A 105 11.58 -11.92 8.51
N SER A 106 11.68 -12.43 9.74
CA SER A 106 11.61 -11.60 10.95
C SER A 106 12.91 -10.82 11.10
N ILE A 107 12.84 -9.54 11.40
CA ILE A 107 14.02 -8.72 11.69
C ILE A 107 14.39 -8.93 13.17
N ASP A 108 15.54 -9.56 13.40
CA ASP A 108 16.07 -9.81 14.76
C ASP A 108 17.04 -8.70 15.19
N TRP A 109 17.59 -7.95 14.23
CA TRP A 109 18.44 -6.80 14.50
C TRP A 109 17.69 -5.75 15.32
N ARG A 110 18.40 -5.16 16.28
CA ARG A 110 17.88 -4.05 17.10
C ARG A 110 18.93 -2.96 17.22
N PRO A 111 18.52 -1.69 17.16
CA PRO A 111 19.41 -0.55 17.46
C PRO A 111 19.68 -0.48 18.96
N GLU A 112 20.75 0.23 19.35
CA GLU A 112 21.03 0.54 20.77
C GLU A 112 19.87 1.29 21.45
N LYS A 113 19.20 2.16 20.68
CA LYS A 113 18.06 2.95 21.15
C LYS A 113 16.88 2.75 20.22
N LEU A 114 15.81 2.20 20.75
CA LEU A 114 14.54 1.97 20.04
C LEU A 114 13.41 2.71 20.77
N SER A 115 12.83 3.71 20.11
CA SER A 115 11.62 4.36 20.61
C SER A 115 10.44 3.42 20.56
N SER A 116 9.64 3.32 21.61
CA SER A 116 8.43 2.50 21.64
C SER A 116 7.34 2.98 20.68
N SER A 117 7.42 4.22 20.18
CA SER A 117 6.39 4.83 19.33
C SER A 117 6.87 5.21 17.93
N PHE A 118 8.15 4.97 17.58
CA PHE A 118 8.66 5.36 16.26
C PHE A 118 9.61 4.30 15.65
N HIS A 119 9.10 3.08 15.50
CA HIS A 119 9.85 2.00 14.83
C HIS A 119 10.16 2.32 13.36
N GLY A 120 9.37 3.19 12.71
CA GLY A 120 9.66 3.68 11.36
C GLY A 120 11.07 4.25 11.24
N ARG A 121 11.44 5.15 12.15
CA ARG A 121 12.76 5.80 12.19
C ARG A 121 13.85 4.89 12.74
N ASP A 122 13.59 4.23 13.88
CA ASP A 122 14.66 3.59 14.65
C ASP A 122 14.94 2.15 14.20
N LEU A 123 13.98 1.49 13.54
CA LEU A 123 14.09 0.09 13.13
C LEU A 123 13.97 -0.08 11.61
N PHE A 124 12.87 0.37 11.01
CA PHE A 124 12.59 0.07 9.62
C PHE A 124 13.44 0.87 8.64
N ALA A 125 13.66 2.16 8.88
CA ALA A 125 14.50 2.99 8.01
C ALA A 125 15.97 2.55 8.00
N PRO A 126 16.63 2.27 9.15
CA PRO A 126 17.98 1.69 9.15
C PRO A 126 18.07 0.38 8.39
N VAL A 127 17.11 -0.55 8.60
CA VAL A 127 17.09 -1.83 7.91
C VAL A 127 16.91 -1.66 6.40
N ALA A 128 16.01 -0.78 5.96
CA ALA A 128 15.84 -0.49 4.54
C ALA A 128 17.14 0.09 3.93
N ALA A 129 17.82 0.97 4.65
CA ALA A 129 19.08 1.54 4.23
C ALA A 129 20.24 0.52 4.20
N MET A 130 20.32 -0.41 5.16
CA MET A 130 21.28 -1.53 5.11
C MET A 130 21.06 -2.37 3.85
N LEU A 131 19.81 -2.74 3.57
CA LEU A 131 19.48 -3.49 2.37
C LEU A 131 19.83 -2.73 1.08
N ALA A 132 19.76 -1.40 1.07
CA ALA A 132 20.17 -0.57 -0.07
C ALA A 132 21.68 -0.59 -0.31
N ARG A 133 22.47 -0.99 0.69
CA ARG A 133 23.92 -1.24 0.61
C ARG A 133 24.27 -2.71 0.41
N ASP A 134 23.26 -3.55 0.11
CA ASP A 134 23.41 -5.01 0.06
C ASP A 134 23.88 -5.64 1.39
N GLU A 135 23.67 -4.97 2.50
CA GLU A 135 23.96 -5.45 3.85
C GLU A 135 22.67 -6.04 4.46
N TRP A 136 22.68 -7.32 4.77
CA TRP A 136 21.56 -7.96 5.44
C TRP A 136 21.65 -7.79 6.96
N PRO A 137 20.60 -7.28 7.62
CA PRO A 137 20.55 -7.27 9.08
C PRO A 137 20.45 -8.71 9.62
N THR A 138 20.70 -8.90 10.91
CA THR A 138 20.34 -10.16 11.57
C THR A 138 18.84 -10.39 11.45
N CYS A 139 18.45 -11.51 10.83
CA CYS A 139 17.05 -11.85 10.60
C CYS A 139 16.87 -13.38 10.54
N SER A 140 15.68 -13.85 10.88
CA SER A 140 15.28 -15.27 10.84
C SER A 140 14.24 -15.51 9.75
N PRO A 141 14.40 -16.53 8.90
CA PRO A 141 13.40 -16.81 7.88
C PRO A 141 12.06 -17.18 8.50
N LEU A 142 11.00 -16.57 8.00
CA LEU A 142 9.63 -16.98 8.28
C LEU A 142 9.30 -18.08 7.26
N GLY A 143 9.29 -19.34 7.68
CA GLY A 143 9.08 -20.49 6.83
C GLY A 143 7.71 -20.56 6.18
N GLU A 144 7.43 -21.64 5.44
CA GLU A 144 6.14 -21.89 4.79
C GLU A 144 4.97 -21.82 5.78
N GLY A 145 5.17 -22.33 7.01
CA GLY A 145 4.17 -22.26 8.07
C GLY A 145 3.69 -20.85 8.40
N TRP A 146 4.51 -19.81 8.20
CA TRP A 146 4.06 -18.43 8.34
C TRP A 146 3.03 -18.05 7.26
N ARG A 147 3.25 -18.48 6.02
CA ARG A 147 2.31 -18.17 4.91
C ARG A 147 1.00 -18.93 5.04
N GLU A 148 1.03 -20.09 5.65
CA GLU A 148 -0.11 -20.99 5.83
C GLU A 148 -0.84 -20.78 7.17
N ASP A 149 -0.28 -19.97 8.08
CA ASP A 149 -0.90 -19.68 9.37
C ASP A 149 -2.21 -18.89 9.16
N PRO A 150 -3.37 -19.50 9.46
CA PRO A 150 -4.67 -18.82 9.35
C PRO A 150 -4.85 -17.68 10.36
N GLY A 151 -4.04 -17.65 11.42
CA GLY A 151 -4.04 -16.61 12.44
C GLY A 151 -3.20 -15.39 12.10
N ARG A 152 -2.39 -15.45 11.02
CA ARG A 152 -1.59 -14.29 10.66
C ARG A 152 -2.44 -13.12 10.14
N PRO A 153 -2.03 -11.87 10.40
CA PRO A 153 -2.75 -10.70 9.94
C PRO A 153 -2.96 -10.73 8.40
N GLY A 154 -4.21 -10.64 7.97
CA GLY A 154 -4.58 -10.60 6.56
C GLY A 154 -4.82 -11.95 5.89
N ALA A 155 -4.60 -13.09 6.57
CA ALA A 155 -4.76 -14.43 5.98
C ALA A 155 -6.13 -14.66 5.31
N ASN A 156 -7.18 -14.08 5.86
CA ASN A 156 -8.58 -14.20 5.39
C ASN A 156 -9.05 -13.00 4.54
N TRP A 157 -8.17 -12.08 4.17
CA TRP A 157 -8.56 -10.95 3.32
C TRP A 157 -8.87 -11.43 1.89
N PRO A 158 -9.81 -10.80 1.18
CA PRO A 158 -10.10 -11.16 -0.21
C PRO A 158 -8.93 -10.80 -1.14
N ASP A 159 -8.85 -11.43 -2.31
CA ASP A 159 -7.81 -11.11 -3.30
C ASP A 159 -8.05 -9.76 -3.98
N ASP A 160 -9.31 -9.38 -4.12
CA ASP A 160 -9.77 -8.08 -4.58
C ASP A 160 -10.75 -7.51 -3.57
N LEU A 161 -10.50 -6.30 -3.08
CA LEU A 161 -11.31 -5.66 -2.06
C LEU A 161 -12.39 -4.79 -2.71
N ALA A 162 -13.64 -5.18 -2.53
CA ALA A 162 -14.79 -4.43 -3.04
C ALA A 162 -15.16 -3.24 -2.13
N GLU A 163 -14.18 -2.36 -1.91
CA GLU A 163 -14.32 -1.11 -1.14
C GLU A 163 -13.51 0.02 -1.77
N ALA A 164 -13.92 1.26 -1.49
CA ALA A 164 -13.08 2.43 -1.72
C ALA A 164 -11.88 2.38 -0.76
N ILE A 165 -10.66 2.34 -1.30
CA ILE A 165 -9.45 2.22 -0.49
C ILE A 165 -8.71 3.54 -0.30
N TYR A 166 -8.82 4.47 -1.27
CA TYR A 166 -8.11 5.73 -1.24
C TYR A 166 -8.85 6.79 -2.08
N ILE A 167 -8.77 8.04 -1.65
CA ILE A 167 -9.30 9.19 -2.38
C ILE A 167 -8.13 10.13 -2.67
N ASP A 168 -7.86 10.36 -3.95
CA ASP A 168 -6.76 11.20 -4.38
C ASP A 168 -7.03 12.72 -4.20
N GLY A 169 -6.02 13.55 -4.45
CA GLY A 169 -6.12 15.00 -4.35
C GLY A 169 -7.12 15.64 -5.32
N PHE A 170 -7.54 14.94 -6.38
CA PHE A 170 -8.58 15.38 -7.30
C PHE A 170 -9.98 14.98 -6.82
N GLY A 171 -10.06 14.06 -5.86
CA GLY A 171 -11.29 13.47 -5.35
C GLY A 171 -11.77 12.29 -6.18
N ASN A 172 -10.89 11.64 -6.97
CA ASN A 172 -11.17 10.35 -7.56
C ASN A 172 -11.09 9.27 -6.47
N VAL A 173 -11.88 8.22 -6.62
CA VAL A 173 -12.02 7.16 -5.63
C VAL A 173 -11.43 5.88 -6.17
N MET A 174 -10.24 5.50 -5.69
CA MET A 174 -9.62 4.23 -5.97
C MET A 174 -10.27 3.13 -5.15
N THR A 175 -10.55 2.00 -5.77
CA THR A 175 -11.07 0.81 -5.10
C THR A 175 -10.00 -0.27 -4.97
N GLY A 176 -10.22 -1.26 -4.11
CA GLY A 176 -9.34 -2.43 -4.03
C GLY A 176 -9.60 -3.49 -5.10
N LEU A 177 -10.48 -3.20 -6.07
CA LEU A 177 -10.78 -4.08 -7.20
C LEU A 177 -9.79 -3.88 -8.33
N ARG A 178 -9.20 -4.95 -8.84
CA ARG A 178 -8.45 -4.91 -10.10
C ARG A 178 -9.42 -4.81 -11.27
N ALA A 179 -9.12 -3.93 -12.24
CA ALA A 179 -9.95 -3.75 -13.42
C ALA A 179 -9.77 -4.87 -14.45
N ALA A 180 -8.62 -5.56 -14.41
CA ALA A 180 -8.32 -6.66 -15.30
C ALA A 180 -9.38 -7.79 -15.20
N GLY A 181 -9.91 -8.20 -16.33
CA GLY A 181 -10.97 -9.23 -16.41
C GLY A 181 -12.39 -8.71 -16.23
N LEU A 182 -12.59 -7.45 -15.92
CA LEU A 182 -13.93 -6.86 -15.91
C LEU A 182 -14.44 -6.60 -17.33
N SER A 183 -15.71 -6.94 -17.57
CA SER A 183 -16.37 -6.68 -18.85
C SER A 183 -16.42 -5.18 -19.18
N GLU A 184 -16.30 -4.83 -20.45
CA GLU A 184 -16.55 -3.46 -20.94
C GLU A 184 -17.95 -2.92 -20.56
N ARG A 185 -18.91 -3.81 -20.32
CA ARG A 185 -20.28 -3.47 -19.91
C ARG A 185 -20.49 -3.44 -18.41
N ALA A 186 -19.48 -3.85 -17.64
CA ALA A 186 -19.56 -3.86 -16.19
C ALA A 186 -19.87 -2.48 -15.65
N LYS A 187 -20.72 -2.42 -14.65
CA LYS A 187 -21.03 -1.19 -13.93
C LYS A 187 -20.57 -1.33 -12.48
N ILE A 188 -20.11 -0.25 -11.93
CA ILE A 188 -19.70 -0.19 -10.52
C ILE A 188 -20.76 0.60 -9.75
N GLU A 189 -21.26 0.01 -8.68
CA GLU A 189 -22.18 0.68 -7.74
C GLU A 189 -21.44 1.02 -6.47
N VAL A 190 -21.53 2.28 -6.07
CA VAL A 190 -21.04 2.79 -4.77
C VAL A 190 -21.94 3.95 -4.32
N ALA A 191 -22.19 4.07 -3.02
CA ALA A 191 -23.07 5.08 -2.43
C ALA A 191 -24.45 5.17 -3.13
N GLY A 192 -25.01 4.01 -3.55
CA GLY A 192 -26.29 3.93 -4.26
C GLY A 192 -26.29 4.54 -5.66
N LYS A 193 -25.13 4.80 -6.25
CA LYS A 193 -24.96 5.32 -7.61
C LYS A 193 -24.29 4.28 -8.49
N LEU A 194 -24.71 4.24 -9.75
CA LEU A 194 -24.22 3.29 -10.75
C LEU A 194 -23.35 4.03 -11.76
N PHE A 195 -22.10 3.59 -11.91
CA PHE A 195 -21.11 4.17 -12.81
C PHE A 195 -20.84 3.22 -13.97
N SER A 196 -20.94 3.71 -15.20
CA SER A 196 -20.56 2.99 -16.40
C SER A 196 -19.07 3.17 -16.67
N ARG A 197 -18.47 2.21 -17.38
CA ARG A 197 -17.06 2.30 -17.81
C ARG A 197 -16.87 3.40 -18.85
N ALA A 198 -15.80 4.14 -18.75
CA ALA A 198 -15.23 4.96 -19.80
C ALA A 198 -13.72 4.68 -19.85
N ARG A 199 -13.06 4.98 -20.95
CA ARG A 199 -11.62 4.82 -21.06
C ARG A 199 -10.88 5.96 -20.36
N THR A 200 -11.43 7.18 -20.46
CA THR A 200 -10.83 8.38 -19.89
C THR A 200 -11.87 9.49 -19.70
N PHE A 201 -11.47 10.56 -19.03
CA PHE A 201 -12.28 11.74 -18.75
C PHE A 201 -12.91 12.37 -20.01
N GLY A 202 -12.20 12.36 -21.16
CA GLY A 202 -12.68 12.91 -22.41
C GLY A 202 -13.84 12.15 -23.07
N ASP A 203 -14.11 10.94 -22.63
CA ASP A 203 -15.16 10.08 -23.21
C ASP A 203 -16.55 10.33 -22.56
N VAL A 204 -16.62 11.16 -21.54
CA VAL A 204 -17.86 11.47 -20.81
C VAL A 204 -18.11 12.97 -20.74
N ALA A 205 -19.39 13.37 -20.60
CA ALA A 205 -19.77 14.76 -20.48
C ALA A 205 -19.22 15.39 -19.19
N LYS A 206 -19.03 16.71 -19.18
CA LYS A 206 -18.62 17.45 -17.99
C LYS A 206 -19.59 17.19 -16.83
N SER A 207 -19.05 17.05 -15.63
CA SER A 207 -19.76 16.71 -14.38
C SER A 207 -20.40 15.30 -14.36
N GLN A 208 -20.16 14.48 -15.38
CA GLN A 208 -20.61 13.09 -15.39
C GLN A 208 -19.62 12.20 -14.64
N GLY A 209 -20.15 11.32 -13.78
CA GLY A 209 -19.41 10.26 -13.09
C GLY A 209 -19.27 9.01 -13.97
N PHE A 210 -18.14 8.34 -13.84
CA PHE A 210 -17.81 7.11 -14.55
C PHE A 210 -16.79 6.31 -13.73
N TRP A 211 -16.53 5.07 -14.12
CA TRP A 211 -15.39 4.33 -13.64
C TRP A 211 -14.43 3.99 -14.80
N TYR A 212 -13.17 3.83 -14.49
CA TYR A 212 -12.13 3.46 -15.46
C TYR A 212 -11.03 2.63 -14.78
N GLU A 213 -10.20 2.01 -15.58
CA GLU A 213 -8.97 1.38 -15.13
C GLU A 213 -7.91 2.47 -15.00
N ASN A 214 -7.45 2.71 -13.77
CA ASN A 214 -6.43 3.70 -13.52
C ASN A 214 -5.02 3.19 -13.88
N SER A 215 -4.00 4.05 -13.77
CA SER A 215 -2.61 3.72 -14.09
C SER A 215 -2.00 2.61 -13.22
N LEU A 216 -2.67 2.23 -12.13
CA LEU A 216 -2.27 1.14 -11.23
C LEU A 216 -3.06 -0.17 -11.48
N GLY A 217 -3.89 -0.20 -12.53
CA GLY A 217 -4.74 -1.35 -12.88
C GLY A 217 -5.93 -1.55 -11.94
N LEU A 218 -6.26 -0.56 -11.11
CA LEU A 218 -7.42 -0.59 -10.22
C LEU A 218 -8.65 0.06 -10.86
N VAL A 219 -9.83 -0.37 -10.42
CA VAL A 219 -11.09 0.33 -10.69
C VAL A 219 -11.08 1.64 -9.93
N GLU A 220 -11.23 2.75 -10.65
CA GLU A 220 -11.30 4.09 -10.08
C GLU A 220 -12.56 4.81 -10.54
N ILE A 221 -13.25 5.47 -9.60
CA ILE A 221 -14.45 6.24 -9.86
C ILE A 221 -14.08 7.72 -9.91
N ALA A 222 -14.44 8.38 -11.00
CA ALA A 222 -14.10 9.77 -11.24
C ALA A 222 -15.29 10.57 -11.77
N VAL A 223 -15.13 11.89 -11.77
CA VAL A 223 -16.06 12.85 -12.39
C VAL A 223 -15.29 13.74 -13.33
N ASN A 224 -15.74 13.86 -14.58
CA ASN A 224 -15.11 14.76 -15.53
C ASN A 224 -15.22 16.23 -15.07
N GLY A 225 -14.10 16.82 -14.67
CA GLY A 225 -14.02 18.20 -14.17
C GLY A 225 -14.60 18.39 -12.76
N GLY A 226 -14.69 17.33 -11.94
CA GLY A 226 -15.20 17.36 -10.58
C GLY A 226 -14.55 16.37 -9.66
N SER A 227 -15.03 16.28 -8.43
CA SER A 227 -14.61 15.32 -7.40
C SER A 227 -15.72 14.28 -7.21
N ALA A 228 -15.42 13.02 -7.50
CA ALA A 228 -16.35 11.91 -7.29
C ALA A 228 -16.70 11.76 -5.81
N ALA A 229 -15.68 11.82 -4.94
CA ALA A 229 -15.88 11.71 -3.50
C ALA A 229 -16.88 12.76 -2.98
N ARG A 230 -16.68 14.03 -3.32
CA ARG A 230 -17.59 15.11 -2.88
C ARG A 230 -18.95 15.05 -3.55
N GLN A 231 -19.01 14.81 -4.86
CA GLN A 231 -20.27 14.83 -5.61
C GLN A 231 -21.24 13.72 -5.19
N TYR A 232 -20.70 12.57 -4.81
CA TYR A 232 -21.49 11.39 -4.47
C TYR A 232 -21.43 10.99 -3.00
N GLY A 233 -20.70 11.75 -2.17
CA GLY A 233 -20.54 11.45 -0.74
C GLY A 233 -19.82 10.12 -0.48
N ILE A 234 -18.80 9.80 -1.30
CA ILE A 234 -18.04 8.57 -1.16
C ILE A 234 -16.85 8.82 -0.24
N GLU A 235 -16.72 7.99 0.79
CA GLU A 235 -15.61 8.00 1.73
C GLU A 235 -14.78 6.73 1.61
N ALA A 236 -13.54 6.74 2.09
CA ALA A 236 -12.75 5.52 2.20
C ALA A 236 -13.49 4.50 3.10
N GLY A 237 -13.51 3.24 2.66
CA GLY A 237 -14.28 2.18 3.30
C GLY A 237 -15.70 2.01 2.74
N ALA A 238 -16.18 2.90 1.87
CA ALA A 238 -17.47 2.72 1.23
C ALA A 238 -17.50 1.40 0.43
N PRO A 239 -18.53 0.55 0.61
CA PRO A 239 -18.65 -0.70 -0.14
C PRO A 239 -18.91 -0.43 -1.63
N VAL A 240 -18.30 -1.25 -2.44
CA VAL A 240 -18.39 -1.23 -3.91
C VAL A 240 -18.98 -2.53 -4.40
N ALA A 241 -19.92 -2.47 -5.34
CA ALA A 241 -20.50 -3.66 -5.94
C ALA A 241 -20.32 -3.65 -7.46
N LEU A 242 -19.94 -4.82 -8.00
CA LEU A 242 -19.92 -5.06 -9.45
C LEU A 242 -21.35 -5.41 -9.90
N ARG A 243 -21.82 -4.75 -10.96
CA ARG A 243 -23.09 -5.03 -11.62
C ARG A 243 -22.85 -5.36 -13.09
N ASN A 244 -23.49 -6.41 -13.57
CA ASN A 244 -23.42 -6.86 -14.97
C ASN A 244 -24.59 -6.29 -15.77
#